data_299543607b402f0a8486a0813d6778ef
#
_entry.id   299543607b402f0a8486a0813d6778ef
#
_cell.length_a   1.000
_cell.length_b   1.000
_cell.length_c   1.000
_cell.angle_alpha   90.00
_cell.angle_beta   90.00
_cell.angle_gamma   90.00
#
_symmetry.space_group_name_H-M   'P 1'
#
loop_
_entity.id
_entity.type
_entity.pdbx_description
1 polymer ?
#
loop_
_entity_poly.entity_id
_entity_poly.type
_entity_poly.pdbx_seq_one_letter_code
_entity_poly.pdbx_strand_id
1 'polypeptide(L)'
;MPKKTTLRGQFLRTVLLMLACSLLVGLAVIVAVMIAFVKKVPDGEQFLMDSVSFLFGNEVLGPNGMIHVVVLAAIALCLLVVLVCVLLASRYTSRVAAALREFRRAADDLRSGELDFQILTYPERELDELAQALESVRQRLKATAAAEAAAQEERGLLMANLSHDLRTPITAIKGYVEGIQDGIAATPEKQQHYLDIVYNKTMVMEKLVRNMSDFSEYELGRMQYHFEYVDMLPFLQDLAEEYQDDVQQSGMTFQAELPKGSYTVTADRGKLKRVLDNLVSNAVKYGKPGGEIHFSAEEYEGGLVLQVTDNGKGISPQALHHVFDSFFRADAARTSSVPGSGLGLAICRSIVDSHHGKIWLTSEEGEGTRAFVYLPLQKEEGMA
;
A
#
# COMPACT_ATOMS: atom_id res chain seq x y z
N MET A 1 23.46 7.48 -21.79
CA MET A 1 23.74 7.88 -20.40
C MET A 1 25.25 7.84 -20.19
N PRO A 2 25.91 8.91 -19.68
CA PRO A 2 27.33 8.87 -19.37
C PRO A 2 27.59 7.77 -18.33
N LYS A 3 28.63 6.94 -18.55
CA LYS A 3 29.07 5.91 -17.60
C LYS A 3 29.38 6.58 -16.26
N LYS A 4 28.61 6.24 -15.21
CA LYS A 4 28.90 6.71 -13.84
C LYS A 4 30.27 6.17 -13.41
N THR A 5 31.11 7.07 -12.92
CA THR A 5 32.45 6.72 -12.44
C THR A 5 32.36 6.29 -10.97
N THR A 6 33.09 5.25 -10.59
CA THR A 6 33.16 4.84 -9.19
C THR A 6 33.99 5.84 -8.37
N LEU A 7 33.64 5.99 -7.08
CA LEU A 7 34.45 6.76 -6.12
C LEU A 7 35.93 6.31 -6.13
N ARG A 8 36.12 4.98 -6.16
CA ARG A 8 37.43 4.37 -6.30
C ARG A 8 38.12 4.76 -7.61
N GLY A 9 37.36 4.84 -8.71
CA GLY A 9 37.89 5.26 -10.00
C GLY A 9 38.29 6.73 -10.03
N GLN A 10 37.52 7.61 -9.41
CA GLN A 10 37.88 9.04 -9.29
C GLN A 10 39.07 9.24 -8.35
N PHE A 11 39.09 8.55 -7.20
CA PHE A 11 40.21 8.59 -6.28
C PHE A 11 41.50 8.10 -6.96
N LEU A 12 41.43 6.95 -7.65
CA LEU A 12 42.56 6.38 -8.38
C LEU A 12 43.05 7.35 -9.47
N ARG A 13 42.13 8.02 -10.19
CA ARG A 13 42.46 9.00 -11.20
C ARG A 13 43.16 10.23 -10.61
N THR A 14 42.71 10.68 -9.44
CA THR A 14 43.33 11.80 -8.70
C THR A 14 44.73 11.42 -8.22
N VAL A 15 44.91 10.20 -7.66
CA VAL A 15 46.18 9.69 -7.22
C VAL A 15 47.16 9.48 -8.41
N LEU A 16 46.65 8.96 -9.54
CA LEU A 16 47.46 8.80 -10.76
C LEU A 16 47.93 10.16 -11.31
N LEU A 17 47.04 11.17 -11.27
CA LEU A 17 47.42 12.56 -11.65
C LEU A 17 48.51 13.12 -10.70
N MET A 18 48.37 12.89 -9.39
CA MET A 18 49.39 13.28 -8.42
C MET A 18 50.72 12.58 -8.66
N LEU A 19 50.71 11.27 -8.95
CA LEU A 19 51.88 10.50 -9.27
C LEU A 19 52.53 10.97 -10.58
N ALA A 20 51.74 11.21 -11.63
CA ALA A 20 52.25 11.73 -12.88
C ALA A 20 52.90 13.09 -12.71
N CYS A 21 52.31 13.99 -11.94
CA CYS A 21 52.88 15.28 -11.61
C CYS A 21 54.19 15.14 -10.80
N SER A 22 54.25 14.22 -9.83
CA SER A 22 55.48 13.97 -9.03
C SER A 22 56.61 13.39 -9.89
N LEU A 23 56.23 12.53 -10.84
CA LEU A 23 57.20 11.91 -11.78
C LEU A 23 57.78 12.98 -12.74
N LEU A 24 56.96 13.92 -13.23
CA LEU A 24 57.40 15.03 -14.03
C LEU A 24 58.39 15.93 -13.26
N VAL A 25 58.07 16.19 -12.00
CA VAL A 25 58.97 16.94 -11.11
C VAL A 25 60.30 16.17 -10.89
N GLY A 26 60.23 14.88 -10.63
CA GLY A 26 61.43 14.03 -10.51
C GLY A 26 62.30 14.08 -11.78
N LEU A 27 61.64 13.99 -12.94
CA LEU A 27 62.36 14.07 -14.22
C LEU A 27 62.99 15.46 -14.40
N ALA A 28 62.32 16.54 -14.06
CA ALA A 28 62.84 17.89 -14.13
C ALA A 28 64.06 18.08 -13.21
N VAL A 29 64.00 17.51 -11.99
CA VAL A 29 65.16 17.52 -11.06
C VAL A 29 66.32 16.68 -11.60
N ILE A 30 66.09 15.52 -12.21
CA ILE A 30 67.13 14.69 -12.83
C ILE A 30 67.78 15.45 -13.98
N VAL A 31 66.97 16.11 -14.85
CA VAL A 31 67.48 16.91 -15.94
C VAL A 31 68.34 18.08 -15.41
N ALA A 32 67.92 18.73 -14.33
CA ALA A 32 68.65 19.79 -13.69
C ALA A 32 70.01 19.32 -13.13
N VAL A 33 70.02 18.13 -12.47
CA VAL A 33 71.23 17.48 -11.96
C VAL A 33 72.17 17.07 -13.13
N MET A 34 71.59 16.50 -14.21
CA MET A 34 72.38 16.18 -15.42
C MET A 34 73.03 17.44 -16.03
N ILE A 35 72.27 18.51 -16.14
CA ILE A 35 72.79 19.81 -16.60
C ILE A 35 73.97 20.27 -15.70
N ALA A 36 73.79 20.14 -14.38
CA ALA A 36 74.88 20.49 -13.43
C ALA A 36 76.10 19.57 -13.52
N PHE A 37 75.86 18.27 -13.86
CA PHE A 37 76.97 17.32 -14.05
C PHE A 37 77.74 17.56 -15.34
N VAL A 38 77.08 17.90 -16.44
CA VAL A 38 77.69 18.25 -17.72
C VAL A 38 78.66 19.47 -17.60
N LYS A 39 78.36 20.35 -16.61
CA LYS A 39 79.28 21.44 -16.25
C LYS A 39 80.63 21.02 -15.75
N LYS A 40 80.83 19.77 -15.33
CA LYS A 40 82.12 19.22 -14.91
C LYS A 40 82.98 18.70 -16.07
N VAL A 41 82.44 18.65 -17.29
CA VAL A 41 83.12 18.24 -18.50
C VAL A 41 83.64 19.45 -19.26
N PRO A 42 84.94 19.53 -19.65
CA PRO A 42 85.54 20.79 -20.17
C PRO A 42 84.90 21.43 -21.38
N ASP A 43 84.28 20.63 -22.27
CA ASP A 43 83.60 21.18 -23.49
C ASP A 43 82.04 21.33 -23.37
N GLY A 44 81.46 20.84 -22.31
CA GLY A 44 80.01 20.87 -22.10
C GLY A 44 79.48 22.23 -21.61
N GLU A 45 80.31 23.05 -21.00
CA GLU A 45 79.97 24.35 -20.46
C GLU A 45 79.64 25.38 -21.57
N GLN A 46 80.42 25.33 -22.68
CA GLN A 46 80.22 26.31 -23.76
C GLN A 46 78.96 26.08 -24.53
N PHE A 47 78.55 24.83 -24.80
CA PHE A 47 77.29 24.49 -25.46
C PHE A 47 76.06 24.86 -24.63
N LEU A 48 76.07 24.64 -23.31
CA LEU A 48 75.02 25.05 -22.41
C LEU A 48 74.95 26.56 -22.20
N MET A 49 76.07 27.24 -22.09
CA MET A 49 76.10 28.70 -21.94
C MET A 49 75.53 29.38 -23.17
N ASP A 50 75.86 28.92 -24.38
CA ASP A 50 75.26 29.51 -25.61
C ASP A 50 73.76 29.26 -25.73
N SER A 51 73.30 28.10 -25.31
CA SER A 51 71.84 27.81 -25.36
C SER A 51 71.00 28.59 -24.32
N VAL A 52 71.51 28.83 -23.14
CA VAL A 52 70.83 29.55 -22.06
C VAL A 52 71.02 31.08 -22.20
N SER A 53 72.17 31.55 -22.68
CA SER A 53 72.37 32.96 -22.99
C SER A 53 71.44 33.48 -24.09
N PHE A 54 71.06 32.60 -25.03
CA PHE A 54 70.03 32.87 -26.03
C PHE A 54 68.61 33.06 -25.43
N LEU A 55 68.30 32.35 -24.34
CA LEU A 55 66.98 32.42 -23.71
C LEU A 55 66.82 33.52 -22.65
N PHE A 56 67.85 33.92 -21.91
CA PHE A 56 67.74 34.78 -20.73
C PHE A 56 68.63 36.04 -20.72
N GLY A 57 69.44 36.28 -21.73
CA GLY A 57 70.34 37.45 -21.83
C GLY A 57 71.61 37.38 -20.95
N ASN A 58 72.69 38.02 -21.39
CA ASN A 58 74.06 37.80 -20.90
C ASN A 58 74.35 38.25 -19.43
N GLU A 59 73.46 38.98 -18.75
CA GLU A 59 73.84 39.59 -17.45
C GLU A 59 73.54 38.71 -16.18
N VAL A 60 72.82 37.59 -16.32
CA VAL A 60 72.39 36.81 -15.16
C VAL A 60 73.29 35.56 -14.94
N LEU A 61 74.26 35.26 -15.79
CA LEU A 61 74.89 33.97 -15.89
C LEU A 61 76.41 34.00 -15.66
N GLY A 62 76.78 34.19 -14.41
CA GLY A 62 78.10 33.71 -13.96
C GLY A 62 78.05 32.17 -13.71
N PRO A 63 79.18 31.46 -13.63
CA PRO A 63 79.21 29.99 -13.52
C PRO A 63 78.41 29.40 -12.41
N ASN A 64 78.07 30.16 -11.37
CA ASN A 64 77.22 29.72 -10.25
C ASN A 64 75.76 30.17 -10.40
N GLY A 65 75.44 31.15 -11.25
CA GLY A 65 74.10 31.70 -11.41
C GLY A 65 73.11 30.72 -12.04
N MET A 66 73.56 29.96 -13.03
CA MET A 66 72.75 28.96 -13.74
C MET A 66 72.27 27.82 -12.82
N ILE A 67 73.08 27.39 -11.86
CA ILE A 67 72.70 26.38 -10.87
C ILE A 67 71.57 26.91 -9.98
N HIS A 68 71.67 28.18 -9.57
CA HIS A 68 70.65 28.81 -8.72
C HIS A 68 69.33 28.94 -9.46
N VAL A 69 69.30 29.33 -10.75
CA VAL A 69 68.10 29.41 -11.58
C VAL A 69 67.42 28.04 -11.73
N VAL A 70 68.18 27.01 -12.05
CA VAL A 70 67.66 25.63 -12.18
C VAL A 70 67.11 25.10 -10.86
N VAL A 71 67.81 25.33 -9.74
CA VAL A 71 67.33 24.92 -8.39
C VAL A 71 66.06 25.68 -8.01
N LEU A 72 65.98 26.98 -8.25
CA LEU A 72 64.79 27.78 -7.99
C LEU A 72 63.60 27.36 -8.87
N ALA A 73 63.84 27.08 -10.15
CA ALA A 73 62.81 26.57 -11.06
C ALA A 73 62.29 25.19 -10.61
N ALA A 74 63.17 24.28 -10.17
CA ALA A 74 62.77 22.98 -9.62
C ALA A 74 61.94 23.13 -8.32
N ILE A 75 62.38 24.02 -7.42
CA ILE A 75 61.58 24.31 -6.19
C ILE A 75 60.22 24.88 -6.53
N ALA A 76 60.14 25.88 -7.44
CA ALA A 76 58.88 26.45 -7.88
C ALA A 76 57.95 25.42 -8.51
N LEU A 77 58.49 24.51 -9.33
CA LEU A 77 57.72 23.41 -9.92
C LEU A 77 57.19 22.43 -8.85
N CYS A 78 58.05 22.09 -7.88
CA CYS A 78 57.65 21.27 -6.74
C CYS A 78 56.49 21.91 -5.94
N LEU A 79 56.60 23.18 -5.62
CA LEU A 79 55.56 23.94 -4.90
C LEU A 79 54.26 24.01 -5.72
N LEU A 80 54.33 24.21 -7.02
CA LEU A 80 53.15 24.22 -7.92
C LEU A 80 52.48 22.83 -7.90
N VAL A 81 53.22 21.75 -7.98
CA VAL A 81 52.65 20.37 -7.92
C VAL A 81 51.99 20.11 -6.59
N VAL A 82 52.64 20.49 -5.49
CA VAL A 82 52.05 20.32 -4.14
C VAL A 82 50.76 21.13 -4.04
N LEU A 83 50.75 22.38 -4.53
CA LEU A 83 49.54 23.23 -4.56
C LEU A 83 48.40 22.58 -5.35
N VAL A 84 48.68 22.08 -6.55
CA VAL A 84 47.70 21.39 -7.40
C VAL A 84 47.15 20.14 -6.69
N CYS A 85 48.01 19.32 -6.08
CA CYS A 85 47.61 18.15 -5.32
C CYS A 85 46.72 18.49 -4.14
N VAL A 86 47.04 19.53 -3.38
CA VAL A 86 46.24 19.97 -2.24
C VAL A 86 44.86 20.50 -2.73
N LEU A 87 44.82 21.27 -3.81
CA LEU A 87 43.57 21.77 -4.39
C LEU A 87 42.66 20.63 -4.89
N LEU A 88 43.23 19.62 -5.58
CA LEU A 88 42.48 18.47 -6.05
C LEU A 88 41.96 17.61 -4.90
N ALA A 89 42.79 17.36 -3.89
CA ALA A 89 42.39 16.63 -2.70
C ALA A 89 41.30 17.34 -1.90
N SER A 90 41.45 18.65 -1.70
CA SER A 90 40.44 19.48 -1.01
C SER A 90 39.11 19.49 -1.74
N ARG A 91 39.14 19.62 -3.09
CA ARG A 91 37.90 19.60 -3.90
C ARG A 91 37.20 18.23 -3.84
N TYR A 92 37.95 17.13 -3.84
CA TYR A 92 37.39 15.79 -3.72
C TYR A 92 36.77 15.54 -2.34
N THR A 93 37.50 15.83 -1.26
CA THR A 93 37.00 15.66 0.12
C THR A 93 35.79 16.53 0.41
N SER A 94 35.74 17.77 -0.11
CA SER A 94 34.61 18.66 0.05
C SER A 94 33.33 18.14 -0.61
N ARG A 95 33.44 17.50 -1.79
CA ARG A 95 32.29 16.87 -2.47
C ARG A 95 31.72 15.70 -1.69
N VAL A 96 32.58 14.78 -1.25
CA VAL A 96 32.17 13.63 -0.45
C VAL A 96 31.55 14.08 0.89
N ALA A 97 32.15 15.07 1.56
CA ALA A 97 31.61 15.63 2.80
C ALA A 97 30.25 16.33 2.60
N ALA A 98 30.03 16.97 1.43
CA ALA A 98 28.74 17.56 1.11
C ALA A 98 27.65 16.49 0.93
N ALA A 99 27.94 15.43 0.16
CA ALA A 99 27.01 14.32 -0.04
C ALA A 99 26.63 13.63 1.30
N LEU A 100 27.63 13.38 2.16
CA LEU A 100 27.37 12.77 3.48
C LEU A 100 26.51 13.67 4.39
N ARG A 101 26.65 15.01 4.29
CA ARG A 101 25.78 15.94 5.02
C ARG A 101 24.34 15.88 4.50
N GLU A 102 24.14 15.76 3.19
CA GLU A 102 22.81 15.59 2.60
C GLU A 102 22.17 14.26 3.02
N PHE A 103 22.90 13.16 2.96
CA PHE A 103 22.38 11.86 3.43
C PHE A 103 22.01 11.90 4.90
N ARG A 104 22.81 12.59 5.73
CA ARG A 104 22.47 12.76 7.15
C ARG A 104 21.19 13.57 7.32
N ARG A 105 21.01 14.67 6.58
CA ARG A 105 19.77 15.46 6.63
C ARG A 105 18.57 14.60 6.16
N ALA A 106 18.69 13.91 5.03
CA ALA A 106 17.65 13.03 4.54
C ALA A 106 17.28 11.94 5.56
N ALA A 107 18.25 11.36 6.28
CA ALA A 107 18.00 10.41 7.35
C ALA A 107 17.32 11.03 8.57
N ASP A 108 17.69 12.27 8.94
CA ASP A 108 17.05 13.02 10.03
C ASP A 108 15.59 13.39 9.65
N ASP A 109 15.35 13.82 8.40
CA ASP A 109 14.00 14.12 7.87
C ASP A 109 13.12 12.85 7.85
N LEU A 110 13.65 11.71 7.40
CA LEU A 110 12.96 10.42 7.49
C LEU A 110 12.60 10.04 8.93
N ARG A 111 13.50 10.29 9.88
CA ARG A 111 13.27 10.00 11.30
C ARG A 111 12.20 10.91 11.91
N SER A 112 12.09 12.15 11.47
CA SER A 112 11.06 13.09 11.94
C SER A 112 9.70 12.90 11.28
N GLY A 113 9.60 12.02 10.26
CA GLY A 113 8.37 11.79 9.50
C GLY A 113 8.15 12.78 8.36
N GLU A 114 9.11 13.67 8.08
CA GLU A 114 9.10 14.52 6.90
C GLU A 114 9.45 13.67 5.67
N LEU A 115 8.48 13.45 4.78
CA LEU A 115 8.65 12.57 3.61
C LEU A 115 8.58 13.30 2.27
N ASP A 116 8.31 14.63 2.29
CA ASP A 116 8.13 15.46 1.09
C ASP A 116 9.42 16.20 0.70
N PHE A 117 10.50 15.42 0.53
CA PHE A 117 11.78 15.93 -0.02
C PHE A 117 12.25 15.01 -1.16
N GLN A 118 13.24 15.48 -1.91
CA GLN A 118 13.87 14.71 -2.98
C GLN A 118 15.32 14.43 -2.66
N ILE A 119 15.77 13.20 -2.88
CA ILE A 119 17.19 12.85 -2.75
C ILE A 119 17.85 13.06 -4.11
N LEU A 120 18.94 13.83 -4.11
CA LEU A 120 19.70 14.13 -5.33
C LEU A 120 20.40 12.89 -5.87
N THR A 121 20.55 12.83 -7.19
CA THR A 121 21.37 11.81 -7.86
C THR A 121 22.82 12.26 -7.92
N TYR A 122 23.73 11.31 -7.77
CA TYR A 122 25.17 11.57 -7.76
C TYR A 122 25.85 10.94 -8.97
N PRO A 123 26.91 11.59 -9.50
CA PRO A 123 27.69 11.04 -10.61
C PRO A 123 28.54 9.83 -10.19
N GLU A 124 28.90 9.75 -8.90
CA GLU A 124 29.63 8.65 -8.31
C GLU A 124 28.69 7.48 -8.02
N ARG A 125 29.10 6.29 -8.46
CA ARG A 125 28.25 5.09 -8.39
C ARG A 125 27.84 4.75 -6.95
N GLU A 126 28.79 4.75 -6.02
CA GLU A 126 28.57 4.36 -4.63
C GLU A 126 27.66 5.32 -3.88
N LEU A 127 27.79 6.64 -4.17
CA LEU A 127 26.90 7.66 -3.60
C LEU A 127 25.50 7.57 -4.20
N ASP A 128 25.40 7.28 -5.50
CA ASP A 128 24.12 7.11 -6.16
C ASP A 128 23.38 5.84 -5.72
N GLU A 129 24.10 4.73 -5.50
CA GLU A 129 23.53 3.51 -4.93
C GLU A 129 22.96 3.77 -3.52
N LEU A 130 23.66 4.54 -2.70
CA LEU A 130 23.16 4.96 -1.37
C LEU A 130 21.95 5.90 -1.48
N ALA A 131 21.99 6.86 -2.42
CA ALA A 131 20.87 7.74 -2.69
C ALA A 131 19.61 6.98 -3.10
N GLN A 132 19.75 6.01 -4.00
CA GLN A 132 18.64 5.15 -4.44
C GLN A 132 18.11 4.26 -3.31
N ALA A 133 18.97 3.73 -2.44
CA ALA A 133 18.56 2.97 -1.27
C ALA A 133 17.74 3.82 -0.31
N LEU A 134 18.18 5.03 0.02
CA LEU A 134 17.44 5.97 0.86
C LEU A 134 16.11 6.39 0.22
N GLU A 135 16.10 6.65 -1.09
CA GLU A 135 14.87 6.98 -1.82
C GLU A 135 13.85 5.84 -1.79
N SER A 136 14.32 4.59 -1.92
CA SER A 136 13.44 3.42 -1.81
C SER A 136 12.81 3.29 -0.41
N VAL A 137 13.57 3.59 0.64
CA VAL A 137 13.06 3.63 2.03
C VAL A 137 12.04 4.76 2.19
N ARG A 138 12.36 5.97 1.69
CA ARG A 138 11.44 7.10 1.73
C ARG A 138 10.11 6.79 1.06
N GLN A 139 10.14 6.19 -0.15
CA GLN A 139 8.93 5.82 -0.88
C GLN A 139 8.10 4.78 -0.13
N ARG A 140 8.74 3.78 0.48
CA ARG A 140 8.05 2.79 1.31
C ARG A 140 7.39 3.43 2.52
N LEU A 141 8.10 4.28 3.25
CA LEU A 141 7.54 4.98 4.41
C LEU A 141 6.36 5.87 4.00
N LYS A 142 6.49 6.60 2.88
CA LYS A 142 5.40 7.43 2.35
C LYS A 142 4.17 6.60 1.98
N ALA A 143 4.37 5.46 1.33
CA ALA A 143 3.27 4.54 0.99
C ALA A 143 2.61 3.96 2.25
N THR A 144 3.40 3.56 3.26
CA THR A 144 2.88 3.05 4.53
C THR A 144 2.10 4.12 5.29
N ALA A 145 2.64 5.34 5.39
CA ALA A 145 1.96 6.46 6.05
C ALA A 145 0.64 6.84 5.36
N ALA A 146 0.62 6.83 4.02
CA ALA A 146 -0.59 7.07 3.24
C ALA A 146 -1.64 5.96 3.47
N ALA A 147 -1.22 4.69 3.52
CA ALA A 147 -2.11 3.57 3.81
C ALA A 147 -2.68 3.64 5.24
N GLU A 148 -1.84 3.98 6.24
CA GLU A 148 -2.28 4.19 7.62
C GLU A 148 -3.28 5.34 7.74
N ALA A 149 -3.02 6.47 7.06
CA ALA A 149 -3.92 7.63 7.06
C ALA A 149 -5.27 7.26 6.44
N ALA A 150 -5.29 6.55 5.30
CA ALA A 150 -6.50 6.07 4.66
C ALA A 150 -7.30 5.10 5.56
N ALA A 151 -6.63 4.15 6.21
CA ALA A 151 -7.25 3.23 7.15
C ALA A 151 -7.84 3.95 8.39
N GLN A 152 -7.14 4.99 8.88
CA GLN A 152 -7.63 5.79 10.00
C GLN A 152 -8.85 6.64 9.62
N GLU A 153 -8.86 7.21 8.41
CA GLU A 153 -10.01 7.94 7.87
C GLU A 153 -11.21 7.02 7.70
N GLU A 154 -11.00 5.83 7.12
CA GLU A 154 -12.02 4.79 6.98
C GLU A 154 -12.62 4.40 8.34
N ARG A 155 -11.77 4.16 9.36
CA ARG A 155 -12.23 3.89 10.74
C ARG A 155 -13.01 5.06 11.33
N GLY A 156 -12.62 6.30 11.06
CA GLY A 156 -13.34 7.50 11.50
C GLY A 156 -14.76 7.59 10.90
N LEU A 157 -14.87 7.38 9.59
CA LEU A 157 -16.14 7.32 8.88
C LEU A 157 -17.04 6.18 9.40
N LEU A 158 -16.45 5.02 9.69
CA LEU A 158 -17.10 3.87 10.31
C LEU A 158 -17.78 4.27 11.62
N MET A 159 -17.02 4.84 12.56
CA MET A 159 -17.55 5.24 13.87
C MET A 159 -18.66 6.29 13.76
N ALA A 160 -18.53 7.23 12.83
CA ALA A 160 -19.55 8.24 12.57
C ALA A 160 -20.86 7.61 12.04
N ASN A 161 -20.76 6.70 11.07
CA ASN A 161 -21.92 6.03 10.47
C ASN A 161 -22.63 5.11 11.49
N LEU A 162 -21.86 4.32 12.25
CA LEU A 162 -22.40 3.46 13.31
C LEU A 162 -23.13 4.28 14.39
N SER A 163 -22.55 5.40 14.81
CA SER A 163 -23.17 6.29 15.80
C SER A 163 -24.48 6.86 15.30
N HIS A 164 -24.55 7.20 14.01
CA HIS A 164 -25.78 7.66 13.38
C HIS A 164 -26.84 6.55 13.33
N ASP A 165 -26.47 5.35 12.86
CA ASP A 165 -27.40 4.22 12.67
C ASP A 165 -27.90 3.64 14.00
N LEU A 166 -27.14 3.77 15.09
CA LEU A 166 -27.58 3.43 16.45
C LEU A 166 -28.49 4.53 17.03
N ARG A 167 -28.21 5.80 16.77
CA ARG A 167 -29.01 6.93 17.32
C ARG A 167 -30.46 6.88 16.84
N THR A 168 -30.69 6.54 15.58
CA THR A 168 -32.04 6.51 14.98
C THR A 168 -32.99 5.55 15.71
N PRO A 169 -32.66 4.24 15.89
CA PRO A 169 -33.56 3.35 16.64
C PRO A 169 -33.69 3.73 18.13
N ILE A 170 -32.61 4.21 18.76
CA ILE A 170 -32.65 4.67 20.17
C ILE A 170 -33.62 5.81 20.33
N THR A 171 -33.60 6.81 19.43
CA THR A 171 -34.53 7.95 19.48
C THR A 171 -35.97 7.50 19.28
N ALA A 172 -36.19 6.53 18.36
CA ALA A 172 -37.55 5.98 18.17
C ALA A 172 -38.02 5.21 19.40
N ILE A 173 -37.20 4.32 19.96
CA ILE A 173 -37.52 3.58 21.20
C ILE A 173 -37.92 4.57 22.32
N LYS A 174 -37.06 5.58 22.53
CA LYS A 174 -37.31 6.61 23.56
C LYS A 174 -38.65 7.30 23.33
N GLY A 175 -38.95 7.76 22.12
CA GLY A 175 -40.22 8.46 21.82
C GLY A 175 -41.45 7.59 22.00
N TYR A 176 -41.42 6.30 21.63
CA TYR A 176 -42.53 5.37 21.85
C TYR A 176 -42.73 5.04 23.33
N VAL A 177 -41.65 4.88 24.11
CA VAL A 177 -41.71 4.67 25.56
C VAL A 177 -42.26 5.91 26.26
N GLU A 178 -41.77 7.10 25.92
CA GLU A 178 -42.35 8.39 26.44
C GLU A 178 -43.81 8.53 26.08
N GLY A 179 -44.24 8.19 24.85
CA GLY A 179 -45.62 8.21 24.44
C GLY A 179 -46.53 7.23 25.21
N ILE A 180 -45.99 6.09 25.69
CA ILE A 180 -46.73 5.20 26.62
C ILE A 180 -46.83 5.86 28.01
N GLN A 181 -45.73 6.40 28.53
CA GLN A 181 -45.65 7.02 29.87
C GLN A 181 -46.57 8.26 29.99
N ASP A 182 -46.59 9.07 28.93
CA ASP A 182 -47.41 10.30 28.87
C ASP A 182 -48.90 10.03 28.58
N GLY A 183 -49.29 8.74 28.45
CA GLY A 183 -50.67 8.35 28.19
C GLY A 183 -51.16 8.63 26.77
N ILE A 184 -50.24 8.94 25.81
CA ILE A 184 -50.58 9.13 24.40
C ILE A 184 -51.07 7.81 23.78
N ALA A 185 -50.54 6.68 24.24
CA ALA A 185 -51.02 5.34 23.94
C ALA A 185 -52.17 4.98 24.88
N ALA A 186 -53.32 5.63 24.72
CA ALA A 186 -54.45 5.58 25.66
C ALA A 186 -55.26 4.27 25.64
N THR A 187 -55.10 3.41 24.61
CA THR A 187 -55.82 2.11 24.53
C THR A 187 -54.82 0.94 24.57
N PRO A 188 -55.27 -0.23 25.05
CA PRO A 188 -54.43 -1.43 25.09
C PRO A 188 -53.81 -1.80 23.71
N GLU A 189 -54.60 -1.67 22.65
CA GLU A 189 -54.15 -1.95 21.27
C GLU A 189 -53.05 -0.99 20.84
N LYS A 190 -53.19 0.31 21.20
CA LYS A 190 -52.19 1.31 20.89
C LYS A 190 -50.90 1.11 21.71
N GLN A 191 -51.05 0.70 22.98
CA GLN A 191 -49.86 0.33 23.81
C GLN A 191 -49.15 -0.86 23.23
N GLN A 192 -49.89 -1.91 22.85
CA GLN A 192 -49.31 -3.10 22.21
C GLN A 192 -48.55 -2.74 20.92
N HIS A 193 -49.17 -1.92 20.06
CA HIS A 193 -48.53 -1.43 18.84
C HIS A 193 -47.21 -0.67 19.11
N TYR A 194 -47.19 0.18 20.17
CA TYR A 194 -45.96 0.90 20.55
C TYR A 194 -44.90 -0.05 21.07
N LEU A 195 -45.26 -1.06 21.86
CA LEU A 195 -44.35 -2.10 22.34
C LEU A 195 -43.80 -2.94 21.20
N ASP A 196 -44.61 -3.29 20.21
CA ASP A 196 -44.18 -4.01 19.02
C ASP A 196 -43.12 -3.19 18.23
N ILE A 197 -43.32 -1.88 18.10
CA ILE A 197 -42.35 -1.00 17.46
C ILE A 197 -41.04 -0.96 18.28
N VAL A 198 -41.10 -0.81 19.59
CA VAL A 198 -39.94 -0.83 20.48
C VAL A 198 -39.16 -2.14 20.32
N TYR A 199 -39.88 -3.28 20.37
CA TYR A 199 -39.29 -4.59 20.19
C TYR A 199 -38.57 -4.71 18.84
N ASN A 200 -39.24 -4.33 17.74
CA ASN A 200 -38.64 -4.36 16.41
C ASN A 200 -37.39 -3.46 16.29
N LYS A 201 -37.42 -2.29 16.96
CA LYS A 201 -36.22 -1.40 16.96
C LYS A 201 -35.07 -1.96 17.80
N THR A 202 -35.33 -2.71 18.88
CA THR A 202 -34.28 -3.41 19.64
C THR A 202 -33.66 -4.56 18.83
N MET A 203 -34.46 -5.30 18.05
CA MET A 203 -33.92 -6.33 17.14
C MET A 203 -33.01 -5.74 16.05
N VAL A 204 -33.36 -4.57 15.51
CA VAL A 204 -32.51 -3.84 14.58
C VAL A 204 -31.18 -3.46 15.25
N MET A 205 -31.23 -2.95 16.49
CA MET A 205 -29.99 -2.62 17.25
C MET A 205 -29.14 -3.84 17.51
N GLU A 206 -29.73 -4.96 17.92
CA GLU A 206 -29.01 -6.21 18.13
C GLU A 206 -28.25 -6.64 16.86
N LYS A 207 -28.92 -6.58 15.69
CA LYS A 207 -28.28 -6.88 14.40
C LYS A 207 -27.12 -5.94 14.10
N LEU A 208 -27.24 -4.64 14.39
CA LEU A 208 -26.17 -3.66 14.20
C LEU A 208 -24.97 -3.94 15.11
N VAL A 209 -25.21 -4.21 16.40
CA VAL A 209 -24.14 -4.54 17.36
C VAL A 209 -23.44 -5.83 16.96
N ARG A 210 -24.19 -6.86 16.57
CA ARG A 210 -23.62 -8.13 16.09
C ARG A 210 -22.74 -7.92 14.85
N ASN A 211 -23.20 -7.14 13.87
CA ASN A 211 -22.43 -6.82 12.68
C ASN A 211 -21.14 -6.06 13.01
N MET A 212 -21.19 -5.15 14.00
CA MET A 212 -20.01 -4.43 14.47
C MET A 212 -19.00 -5.36 15.17
N SER A 213 -19.48 -6.28 16.01
CA SER A 213 -18.61 -7.28 16.67
C SER A 213 -17.88 -8.14 15.64
N ASP A 214 -18.63 -8.67 14.67
CA ASP A 214 -18.05 -9.51 13.61
C ASP A 214 -17.09 -8.75 12.72
N PHE A 215 -17.39 -7.48 12.39
CA PHE A 215 -16.47 -6.64 11.64
C PHE A 215 -15.17 -6.40 12.43
N SER A 216 -15.28 -6.15 13.74
CA SER A 216 -14.11 -5.99 14.60
C SER A 216 -13.26 -7.27 14.68
N GLU A 217 -13.91 -8.45 14.77
CA GLU A 217 -13.22 -9.74 14.74
C GLU A 217 -12.52 -9.99 13.38
N TYR A 218 -13.17 -9.60 12.29
CA TYR A 218 -12.61 -9.68 10.94
C TYR A 218 -11.38 -8.79 10.78
N GLU A 219 -11.49 -7.50 11.12
CA GLU A 219 -10.40 -6.53 11.04
C GLU A 219 -9.17 -6.97 11.84
N LEU A 220 -9.40 -7.58 13.00
CA LEU A 220 -8.33 -8.08 13.86
C LEU A 220 -7.79 -9.45 13.45
N GLY A 221 -8.34 -10.07 12.39
CA GLY A 221 -7.99 -11.43 11.98
C GLY A 221 -8.28 -12.48 13.06
N ARG A 222 -9.27 -12.21 13.94
CA ARG A 222 -9.62 -13.05 15.09
C ARG A 222 -10.92 -13.83 14.92
N MET A 223 -11.53 -13.74 13.74
CA MET A 223 -12.76 -14.49 13.47
C MET A 223 -12.48 -15.98 13.59
N GLN A 224 -13.17 -16.62 14.53
CA GLN A 224 -13.06 -18.05 14.76
C GLN A 224 -14.06 -18.81 13.87
N TYR A 225 -13.58 -19.90 13.29
CA TYR A 225 -14.37 -20.77 12.43
C TYR A 225 -14.39 -22.19 13.00
N HIS A 226 -15.55 -22.82 12.98
CA HIS A 226 -15.73 -24.22 13.34
C HIS A 226 -16.04 -25.02 12.08
N PHE A 227 -14.99 -25.40 11.35
CA PHE A 227 -15.13 -26.14 10.12
C PHE A 227 -15.52 -27.59 10.39
N GLU A 228 -16.56 -28.05 9.71
CA GLU A 228 -17.05 -29.45 9.74
C GLU A 228 -17.41 -29.90 8.31
N TYR A 229 -17.58 -31.17 8.12
CA TYR A 229 -18.12 -31.72 6.87
C TYR A 229 -19.63 -31.53 6.85
N VAL A 230 -20.11 -30.71 5.94
CA VAL A 230 -21.53 -30.37 5.81
C VAL A 230 -22.06 -30.97 4.52
N ASP A 231 -23.10 -31.82 4.64
CA ASP A 231 -23.93 -32.16 3.48
C ASP A 231 -24.82 -30.95 3.15
N MET A 232 -24.55 -30.36 1.99
CA MET A 232 -25.19 -29.11 1.60
C MET A 232 -26.66 -29.26 1.27
N LEU A 233 -27.10 -30.45 0.78
CA LEU A 233 -28.49 -30.57 0.36
C LEU A 233 -29.50 -30.47 1.52
N PRO A 234 -29.36 -31.24 2.63
CA PRO A 234 -30.24 -31.05 3.79
C PRO A 234 -30.13 -29.64 4.39
N PHE A 235 -28.90 -29.10 4.46
CA PHE A 235 -28.65 -27.74 4.97
C PHE A 235 -29.41 -26.67 4.17
N LEU A 236 -29.38 -26.75 2.83
CA LEU A 236 -30.04 -25.79 1.94
C LEU A 236 -31.55 -26.00 1.93
N GLN A 237 -32.05 -27.23 2.12
CA GLN A 237 -33.47 -27.51 2.25
C GLN A 237 -34.04 -26.85 3.50
N ASP A 238 -33.40 -27.05 4.66
CA ASP A 238 -33.80 -26.42 5.93
C ASP A 238 -33.87 -24.89 5.79
N LEU A 239 -32.86 -24.27 5.14
CA LEU A 239 -32.81 -22.84 4.92
C LEU A 239 -33.88 -22.34 3.92
N ALA A 240 -34.15 -23.12 2.87
CA ALA A 240 -35.18 -22.75 1.89
C ALA A 240 -36.57 -22.73 2.52
N GLU A 241 -36.88 -23.66 3.43
CA GLU A 241 -38.14 -23.64 4.20
C GLU A 241 -38.25 -22.38 5.08
N GLU A 242 -37.16 -22.06 5.82
CA GLU A 242 -37.10 -20.84 6.65
C GLU A 242 -37.28 -19.56 5.80
N TYR A 243 -36.60 -19.46 4.67
CA TYR A 243 -36.67 -18.28 3.80
C TYR A 243 -38.03 -18.13 3.10
N GLN A 244 -38.71 -19.24 2.81
CA GLN A 244 -40.04 -19.19 2.23
C GLN A 244 -41.02 -18.43 3.12
N ASP A 245 -41.02 -18.73 4.41
CA ASP A 245 -41.91 -18.06 5.38
C ASP A 245 -41.55 -16.55 5.54
N ASP A 246 -40.25 -16.24 5.68
CA ASP A 246 -39.77 -14.87 5.86
C ASP A 246 -40.07 -13.98 4.64
N VAL A 247 -39.84 -14.50 3.43
CA VAL A 247 -40.06 -13.78 2.18
C VAL A 247 -41.55 -13.59 1.94
N GLN A 248 -42.40 -14.58 2.21
CA GLN A 248 -43.87 -14.46 2.10
C GLN A 248 -44.42 -13.42 3.06
N GLN A 249 -43.93 -13.35 4.30
CA GLN A 249 -44.31 -12.32 5.26
C GLN A 249 -43.99 -10.89 4.77
N SER A 250 -42.95 -10.76 3.93
CA SER A 250 -42.58 -9.48 3.31
C SER A 250 -43.44 -9.13 2.07
N GLY A 251 -44.38 -9.99 1.68
CA GLY A 251 -45.28 -9.80 0.54
C GLY A 251 -44.62 -10.11 -0.81
N MET A 252 -43.51 -10.90 -0.82
CA MET A 252 -42.83 -11.35 -2.01
C MET A 252 -43.03 -12.86 -2.21
N THR A 253 -42.69 -13.38 -3.40
CA THR A 253 -42.69 -14.80 -3.71
C THR A 253 -41.28 -15.38 -3.58
N PHE A 254 -41.18 -16.61 -3.08
CA PHE A 254 -39.91 -17.32 -2.96
C PHE A 254 -40.00 -18.66 -3.73
N GLN A 255 -38.96 -18.94 -4.50
CA GLN A 255 -38.81 -20.20 -5.22
C GLN A 255 -37.41 -20.76 -4.94
N ALA A 256 -37.35 -22.06 -4.56
CA ALA A 256 -36.09 -22.77 -4.35
C ALA A 256 -35.93 -23.88 -5.40
N GLU A 257 -34.78 -23.91 -6.05
CA GLU A 257 -34.39 -24.96 -7.01
C GLU A 257 -33.05 -25.57 -6.54
N LEU A 258 -33.12 -26.72 -5.91
CA LEU A 258 -31.96 -27.40 -5.34
C LEU A 258 -31.61 -28.65 -6.14
N PRO A 259 -30.32 -28.97 -6.34
CA PRO A 259 -29.88 -30.11 -7.11
C PRO A 259 -30.21 -31.43 -6.37
N LYS A 260 -30.29 -32.51 -7.12
CA LYS A 260 -30.42 -33.86 -6.54
C LYS A 260 -29.04 -34.44 -6.35
N GLY A 261 -28.74 -34.96 -5.15
CA GLY A 261 -27.45 -35.58 -4.86
C GLY A 261 -26.93 -35.22 -3.48
N SER A 262 -25.76 -35.69 -3.12
CA SER A 262 -25.05 -35.33 -1.88
C SER A 262 -23.84 -34.47 -2.26
N TYR A 263 -23.71 -33.30 -1.62
CA TYR A 263 -22.67 -32.30 -1.90
C TYR A 263 -21.99 -31.96 -0.58
N THR A 264 -20.88 -32.62 -0.30
CA THR A 264 -20.14 -32.36 0.94
C THR A 264 -19.11 -31.25 0.77
N VAL A 265 -19.16 -30.24 1.62
CA VAL A 265 -18.18 -29.16 1.72
C VAL A 265 -17.61 -29.12 3.14
N THR A 266 -16.38 -28.62 3.26
CA THR A 266 -15.81 -28.29 4.58
C THR A 266 -16.21 -26.86 4.92
N ALA A 267 -17.11 -26.70 5.90
CA ALA A 267 -17.69 -25.40 6.18
C ALA A 267 -18.05 -25.21 7.67
N ASP A 268 -18.13 -23.95 8.07
CA ASP A 268 -18.84 -23.55 9.30
C ASP A 268 -20.30 -23.23 8.94
N ARG A 269 -21.22 -24.12 9.37
CA ARG A 269 -22.67 -23.99 9.08
C ARG A 269 -23.23 -22.66 9.52
N GLY A 270 -22.85 -22.18 10.71
CA GLY A 270 -23.36 -20.93 11.25
C GLY A 270 -22.90 -19.71 10.44
N LYS A 271 -21.65 -19.71 10.00
CA LYS A 271 -21.10 -18.63 9.16
C LYS A 271 -21.68 -18.68 7.75
N LEU A 272 -21.86 -19.88 7.15
CA LEU A 272 -22.51 -20.02 5.84
C LEU A 272 -23.98 -19.59 5.88
N LYS A 273 -24.76 -20.03 6.91
CA LYS A 273 -26.13 -19.52 7.11
C LYS A 273 -26.14 -18.02 7.09
N ARG A 274 -25.24 -17.38 7.82
CA ARG A 274 -25.14 -15.92 7.87
C ARG A 274 -24.88 -15.28 6.52
N VAL A 275 -24.07 -15.87 5.65
CA VAL A 275 -23.87 -15.39 4.27
C VAL A 275 -25.19 -15.40 3.52
N LEU A 276 -25.92 -16.53 3.56
CA LEU A 276 -27.19 -16.67 2.86
C LEU A 276 -28.27 -15.75 3.45
N ASP A 277 -28.38 -15.62 4.78
CA ASP A 277 -29.27 -14.68 5.46
C ASP A 277 -29.05 -13.24 5.00
N ASN A 278 -27.78 -12.83 4.83
CA ASN A 278 -27.45 -11.49 4.31
C ASN A 278 -27.86 -11.32 2.84
N LEU A 279 -27.65 -12.32 2.01
CA LEU A 279 -28.03 -12.26 0.58
C LEU A 279 -29.55 -12.21 0.41
N VAL A 280 -30.30 -13.09 1.10
CA VAL A 280 -31.76 -13.12 1.07
C VAL A 280 -32.35 -11.84 1.69
N SER A 281 -31.83 -11.40 2.84
CA SER A 281 -32.25 -10.13 3.46
C SER A 281 -32.01 -8.92 2.53
N ASN A 282 -30.93 -8.90 1.76
CA ASN A 282 -30.69 -7.87 0.76
C ASN A 282 -31.71 -7.96 -0.41
N ALA A 283 -31.99 -9.17 -0.89
CA ALA A 283 -33.00 -9.39 -1.93
C ALA A 283 -34.40 -8.90 -1.50
N VAL A 284 -34.82 -9.20 -0.28
CA VAL A 284 -36.08 -8.68 0.30
C VAL A 284 -36.05 -7.15 0.42
N LYS A 285 -34.95 -6.62 0.94
CA LYS A 285 -34.79 -5.18 1.23
C LYS A 285 -34.80 -4.30 -0.02
N TYR A 286 -34.18 -4.78 -1.10
CA TYR A 286 -34.02 -4.04 -2.36
C TYR A 286 -34.94 -4.55 -3.47
N GLY A 287 -35.71 -5.60 -3.19
CA GLY A 287 -36.74 -6.11 -4.08
C GLY A 287 -37.88 -5.12 -4.34
N LYS A 288 -38.69 -5.43 -5.36
CA LYS A 288 -39.91 -4.69 -5.67
C LYS A 288 -41.07 -5.22 -4.79
N PRO A 289 -42.05 -4.38 -4.38
CA PRO A 289 -43.28 -4.88 -3.76
C PRO A 289 -43.95 -5.94 -4.64
N GLY A 290 -44.26 -7.10 -4.07
CA GLY A 290 -44.79 -8.25 -4.85
C GLY A 290 -43.78 -8.90 -5.78
N GLY A 291 -42.49 -8.64 -5.57
CA GLY A 291 -41.39 -9.21 -6.35
C GLY A 291 -41.14 -10.68 -6.05
N GLU A 292 -40.13 -11.23 -6.73
CA GLU A 292 -39.76 -12.65 -6.68
C GLU A 292 -38.31 -12.81 -6.28
N ILE A 293 -38.05 -13.78 -5.38
CA ILE A 293 -36.71 -14.22 -5.00
C ILE A 293 -36.54 -15.68 -5.40
N HIS A 294 -35.52 -15.96 -6.18
CA HIS A 294 -35.16 -17.28 -6.61
C HIS A 294 -33.85 -17.72 -5.94
N PHE A 295 -33.90 -18.85 -5.24
CA PHE A 295 -32.75 -19.46 -4.57
C PHE A 295 -32.41 -20.77 -5.26
N SER A 296 -31.21 -20.89 -5.80
CA SER A 296 -30.78 -22.10 -6.49
C SER A 296 -29.39 -22.53 -6.08
N ALA A 297 -29.11 -23.80 -6.31
CA ALA A 297 -27.79 -24.39 -6.14
C ALA A 297 -27.50 -25.31 -7.32
N GLU A 298 -26.29 -25.23 -7.85
CA GLU A 298 -25.84 -26.10 -8.94
C GLU A 298 -24.38 -26.51 -8.76
N GLU A 299 -24.03 -27.69 -9.26
CA GLU A 299 -22.66 -28.14 -9.31
C GLU A 299 -21.93 -27.49 -10.50
N TYR A 300 -20.78 -26.88 -10.24
CA TYR A 300 -19.97 -26.21 -11.24
C TYR A 300 -18.47 -26.32 -10.94
N GLU A 301 -17.69 -26.80 -11.89
CA GLU A 301 -16.22 -26.91 -11.83
C GLU A 301 -15.66 -27.55 -10.53
N GLY A 302 -16.29 -28.61 -10.05
CA GLY A 302 -15.86 -29.32 -8.84
C GLY A 302 -16.18 -28.59 -7.54
N GLY A 303 -17.10 -27.67 -7.59
CA GLY A 303 -17.69 -26.95 -6.47
C GLY A 303 -19.20 -26.86 -6.56
N LEU A 304 -19.82 -26.28 -5.56
CA LEU A 304 -21.24 -25.95 -5.52
C LEU A 304 -21.41 -24.44 -5.60
N VAL A 305 -22.17 -23.96 -6.56
CA VAL A 305 -22.55 -22.55 -6.71
C VAL A 305 -23.95 -22.36 -6.14
N LEU A 306 -24.05 -21.54 -5.11
CA LEU A 306 -25.31 -21.09 -4.54
C LEU A 306 -25.66 -19.74 -5.18
N GLN A 307 -26.91 -19.56 -5.59
CA GLN A 307 -27.36 -18.33 -6.23
C GLN A 307 -28.63 -17.80 -5.54
N VAL A 308 -28.63 -16.51 -5.25
CA VAL A 308 -29.83 -15.77 -4.82
C VAL A 308 -30.10 -14.69 -5.86
N THR A 309 -31.28 -14.73 -6.46
CA THR A 309 -31.71 -13.79 -7.50
C THR A 309 -32.92 -13.02 -7.03
N ASP A 310 -32.94 -11.71 -7.20
CA ASP A 310 -34.11 -10.85 -7.05
C ASP A 310 -34.42 -10.10 -8.35
N ASN A 311 -35.66 -9.69 -8.51
CA ASN A 311 -36.12 -8.82 -9.58
C ASN A 311 -36.30 -7.36 -9.12
N GLY A 312 -35.48 -6.92 -8.18
CA GLY A 312 -35.55 -5.63 -7.54
C GLY A 312 -35.05 -4.45 -8.39
N LYS A 313 -34.56 -3.43 -7.72
CA LYS A 313 -34.09 -2.19 -8.39
C LYS A 313 -32.73 -2.34 -9.08
N GLY A 314 -32.01 -3.41 -8.82
CA GLY A 314 -30.67 -3.61 -9.35
C GLY A 314 -29.62 -2.64 -8.78
N ILE A 315 -28.40 -2.74 -9.33
CA ILE A 315 -27.21 -1.98 -8.90
C ILE A 315 -26.57 -1.38 -10.14
N SER A 316 -26.22 -0.09 -10.10
CA SER A 316 -25.52 0.55 -11.21
C SER A 316 -24.11 -0.04 -11.41
N PRO A 317 -23.55 -0.03 -12.65
CA PRO A 317 -22.23 -0.57 -12.93
C PRO A 317 -21.13 0.07 -12.07
N GLN A 318 -21.21 1.36 -11.78
CA GLN A 318 -20.25 2.06 -10.94
C GLN A 318 -20.30 1.56 -9.50
N ALA A 319 -21.51 1.36 -8.95
CA ALA A 319 -21.70 0.86 -7.60
C ALA A 319 -21.30 -0.62 -7.45
N LEU A 320 -21.50 -1.43 -8.50
CA LEU A 320 -21.23 -2.86 -8.47
C LEU A 320 -19.76 -3.19 -8.16
N HIS A 321 -18.82 -2.35 -8.54
CA HIS A 321 -17.40 -2.53 -8.22
C HIS A 321 -17.08 -2.36 -6.73
N HIS A 322 -17.94 -1.65 -5.99
CA HIS A 322 -17.74 -1.27 -4.60
C HIS A 322 -18.65 -1.99 -3.61
N VAL A 323 -19.57 -2.87 -4.07
CA VAL A 323 -20.58 -3.49 -3.19
C VAL A 323 -20.00 -4.36 -2.07
N PHE A 324 -18.77 -4.84 -2.23
CA PHE A 324 -18.05 -5.59 -1.21
C PHE A 324 -17.13 -4.73 -0.34
N ASP A 325 -16.99 -3.44 -0.65
CA ASP A 325 -16.23 -2.51 0.18
C ASP A 325 -17.00 -2.27 1.49
N SER A 326 -16.27 -2.22 2.59
CA SER A 326 -16.87 -1.99 3.91
C SER A 326 -17.62 -0.64 3.91
N PHE A 327 -18.85 -0.62 4.45
CA PHE A 327 -19.70 0.58 4.56
C PHE A 327 -20.18 1.18 3.23
N PHE A 328 -19.91 0.55 2.12
CA PHE A 328 -20.41 1.01 0.84
C PHE A 328 -21.92 0.82 0.74
N ARG A 329 -22.61 1.83 0.20
CA ARG A 329 -24.05 1.83 -0.09
C ARG A 329 -24.26 2.47 -1.44
N ALA A 330 -24.92 1.76 -2.36
CA ALA A 330 -25.16 2.22 -3.72
C ALA A 330 -26.04 3.49 -3.80
N ASP A 331 -26.92 3.70 -2.82
CA ASP A 331 -27.73 4.91 -2.72
C ASP A 331 -26.96 6.00 -1.96
N ALA A 332 -26.26 6.87 -2.68
CA ALA A 332 -25.66 8.10 -2.15
C ALA A 332 -26.70 9.10 -1.62
N ALA A 333 -27.97 9.00 -2.03
CA ALA A 333 -29.07 9.70 -1.41
C ALA A 333 -29.37 9.01 -0.08
N ARG A 334 -28.80 9.53 1.00
CA ARG A 334 -29.07 9.22 2.41
C ARG A 334 -30.54 9.49 2.80
N THR A 335 -31.48 9.03 2.01
CA THR A 335 -32.85 8.95 2.46
C THR A 335 -32.94 7.80 3.43
N SER A 336 -33.20 8.15 4.67
CA SER A 336 -33.31 7.34 5.87
C SER A 336 -34.34 6.19 5.82
N SER A 337 -34.83 5.83 4.64
CA SER A 337 -35.90 4.85 4.46
C SER A 337 -35.45 3.39 4.46
N VAL A 338 -34.18 3.10 4.19
CA VAL A 338 -33.70 1.72 4.10
C VAL A 338 -32.51 1.52 5.04
N PRO A 339 -32.72 0.94 6.24
CA PRO A 339 -31.64 0.76 7.23
C PRO A 339 -30.60 -0.25 6.75
N GLY A 340 -29.30 0.02 7.06
CA GLY A 340 -28.21 -0.93 6.76
C GLY A 340 -26.84 -0.31 6.91
N SER A 341 -25.95 -1.05 7.59
CA SER A 341 -24.60 -0.62 7.92
C SER A 341 -23.61 -0.65 6.76
N GLY A 342 -23.94 -1.26 5.59
CA GLY A 342 -23.00 -1.48 4.51
C GLY A 342 -21.91 -2.54 4.82
N LEU A 343 -22.02 -3.27 5.93
CA LEU A 343 -21.07 -4.30 6.35
C LEU A 343 -21.42 -5.71 5.86
N GLY A 344 -22.69 -5.95 5.49
CA GLY A 344 -23.18 -7.30 5.22
C GLY A 344 -22.40 -8.01 4.12
N LEU A 345 -22.20 -7.41 2.97
CA LEU A 345 -21.49 -8.02 1.84
C LEU A 345 -19.98 -8.13 2.08
N ALA A 346 -19.35 -7.19 2.77
CA ALA A 346 -17.94 -7.29 3.16
C ALA A 346 -17.71 -8.49 4.08
N ILE A 347 -18.58 -8.69 5.06
CA ILE A 347 -18.56 -9.87 5.95
C ILE A 347 -18.82 -11.16 5.16
N CYS A 348 -19.77 -11.16 4.21
CA CYS A 348 -20.02 -12.31 3.33
C CYS A 348 -18.76 -12.70 2.56
N ARG A 349 -18.07 -11.74 1.96
CA ARG A 349 -16.82 -11.98 1.23
C ARG A 349 -15.77 -12.62 2.13
N SER A 350 -15.54 -12.05 3.32
CA SER A 350 -14.59 -12.59 4.28
C SER A 350 -14.89 -14.04 4.69
N ILE A 351 -16.16 -14.34 4.99
CA ILE A 351 -16.58 -15.68 5.35
C ILE A 351 -16.33 -16.64 4.18
N VAL A 352 -16.74 -16.27 2.97
CA VAL A 352 -16.59 -17.12 1.78
C VAL A 352 -15.11 -17.33 1.42
N ASP A 353 -14.29 -16.30 1.51
CA ASP A 353 -12.83 -16.41 1.30
C ASP A 353 -12.19 -17.37 2.31
N SER A 354 -12.62 -17.35 3.59
CA SER A 354 -12.16 -18.27 4.63
C SER A 354 -12.60 -19.73 4.39
N HIS A 355 -13.67 -19.93 3.62
CA HIS A 355 -14.14 -21.23 3.14
C HIS A 355 -13.48 -21.66 1.80
N HIS A 356 -12.42 -20.94 1.36
CA HIS A 356 -11.76 -21.14 0.08
C HIS A 356 -12.70 -21.02 -1.13
N GLY A 357 -13.83 -20.30 -0.94
CA GLY A 357 -14.84 -20.05 -1.94
C GLY A 357 -14.63 -18.77 -2.72
N LYS A 358 -15.65 -18.38 -3.48
CA LYS A 358 -15.72 -17.10 -4.18
C LYS A 358 -17.14 -16.55 -4.07
N ILE A 359 -17.25 -15.22 -3.93
CA ILE A 359 -18.54 -14.52 -3.95
C ILE A 359 -18.48 -13.40 -4.99
N TRP A 360 -19.53 -13.28 -5.79
CA TRP A 360 -19.66 -12.19 -6.77
C TRP A 360 -21.13 -11.86 -6.99
N LEU A 361 -21.39 -10.68 -7.56
CA LEU A 361 -22.71 -10.24 -7.98
C LEU A 361 -22.72 -9.89 -9.45
N THR A 362 -23.87 -10.12 -10.08
CA THR A 362 -24.22 -9.54 -11.37
C THR A 362 -25.54 -8.79 -11.22
N SER A 363 -25.63 -7.60 -11.77
CA SER A 363 -26.83 -6.77 -11.62
C SER A 363 -26.95 -5.79 -12.76
N GLU A 364 -28.17 -5.49 -13.12
CA GLU A 364 -28.53 -4.45 -14.06
C GLU A 364 -29.60 -3.54 -13.42
N GLU A 365 -29.40 -2.23 -13.54
CA GLU A 365 -30.28 -1.27 -12.91
C GLU A 365 -31.71 -1.36 -13.47
N GLY A 366 -32.67 -1.60 -12.59
CA GLY A 366 -34.07 -1.82 -12.93
C GLY A 366 -34.48 -3.28 -13.16
N GLU A 367 -33.53 -4.19 -13.37
CA GLU A 367 -33.78 -5.62 -13.68
C GLU A 367 -33.63 -6.53 -12.45
N GLY A 368 -32.82 -6.13 -11.47
CA GLY A 368 -32.56 -6.89 -10.25
C GLY A 368 -31.10 -7.30 -10.05
N THR A 369 -30.86 -8.19 -9.08
CA THR A 369 -29.53 -8.62 -8.70
C THR A 369 -29.45 -10.13 -8.62
N ARG A 370 -28.32 -10.69 -9.04
CA ARG A 370 -27.94 -12.10 -8.84
C ARG A 370 -26.68 -12.15 -8.01
N ALA A 371 -26.76 -12.78 -6.85
CA ALA A 371 -25.62 -13.01 -5.97
C ALA A 371 -25.21 -14.47 -6.03
N PHE A 372 -23.93 -14.73 -6.18
CA PHE A 372 -23.35 -16.07 -6.33
C PHE A 372 -22.33 -16.33 -5.24
N VAL A 373 -22.36 -17.57 -4.69
CA VAL A 373 -21.37 -18.07 -3.74
C VAL A 373 -20.90 -19.43 -4.24
N TYR A 374 -19.63 -19.52 -4.58
CA TYR A 374 -18.97 -20.79 -4.94
C TYR A 374 -18.27 -21.37 -3.72
N LEU A 375 -18.49 -22.66 -3.47
CA LEU A 375 -17.82 -23.43 -2.42
C LEU A 375 -17.18 -24.67 -3.04
N PRO A 376 -15.88 -24.94 -2.79
CA PRO A 376 -15.24 -26.15 -3.30
C PRO A 376 -15.83 -27.41 -2.64
N LEU A 377 -16.19 -28.40 -3.45
CA LEU A 377 -16.60 -29.71 -2.94
C LEU A 377 -15.37 -30.45 -2.40
N GLN A 378 -15.59 -31.19 -1.34
CA GLN A 378 -14.61 -32.15 -0.86
C GLN A 378 -14.41 -33.22 -1.95
N LYS A 379 -13.20 -33.39 -2.44
CA LYS A 379 -12.89 -34.56 -3.25
C LYS A 379 -13.03 -35.79 -2.35
N GLU A 380 -13.87 -36.73 -2.73
CA GLU A 380 -13.80 -38.07 -2.14
C GLU A 380 -12.37 -38.59 -2.37
N GLU A 381 -11.49 -38.47 -1.37
CA GLU A 381 -10.29 -39.29 -1.35
C GLU A 381 -10.79 -40.73 -1.29
N GLY A 382 -10.68 -41.43 -2.43
CA GLY A 382 -11.15 -42.80 -2.57
C GLY A 382 -10.66 -43.63 -1.40
N MET A 383 -11.60 -44.24 -0.71
CA MET A 383 -11.32 -45.43 0.11
C MET A 383 -10.68 -46.44 -0.83
N ALA A 384 -9.35 -46.52 -0.81
CA ALA A 384 -8.57 -47.60 -1.40
C ALA A 384 -8.29 -48.63 -0.30
#